data_08729e04ff7294b01d83f427c6a4ac6b
#
_entry.id   08729e04ff7294b01d83f427c6a4ac6b
#
_cell.length_a   1.000
_cell.length_b   1.000
_cell.length_c   1.000
_cell.angle_alpha   90.00
_cell.angle_beta   90.00
_cell.angle_gamma   90.00
#
_symmetry.space_group_name_H-M   'P 1'
#
loop_
_entity.id
_entity.type
_entity.pdbx_description
1 polymer ?
#
loop_
_entity_poly.entity_id
_entity_poly.type
_entity_poly.pdbx_seq_one_letter_code
_entity_poly.pdbx_strand_id
1 'polypeptide(L)'
;MSVKKPITLVKIGGNIIDNPSELSLFLCDFSNIEGYKILVHGGGKSATKMAESIGLVPQMIEGRRSTDAKMLQVVVIMYTGLINKEIVAKLQRH
;
A
#
# COMPACT_ATOMS: atom_id res chain seq x y z
N MET A 1 15.17 18.64 28.13
CA MET A 1 14.66 17.27 28.23
C MET A 1 13.74 17.00 27.06
N SER A 2 14.05 16.00 26.25
CA SER A 2 13.19 15.63 25.13
C SER A 2 11.98 14.84 25.61
N VAL A 3 10.80 15.24 25.20
CA VAL A 3 9.56 14.50 25.46
C VAL A 3 9.37 13.52 24.31
N LYS A 4 9.40 12.23 24.62
CA LYS A 4 9.07 11.21 23.61
C LYS A 4 7.58 11.25 23.33
N LYS A 5 7.21 11.47 22.06
CA LYS A 5 5.83 11.40 21.62
C LYS A 5 5.56 10.03 21.01
N PRO A 6 4.50 9.35 21.43
CA PRO A 6 4.19 8.05 20.87
C PRO A 6 3.81 8.19 19.39
N ILE A 7 4.18 7.20 18.60
CA ILE A 7 3.83 7.09 17.19
C ILE A 7 3.00 5.84 17.02
N THR A 8 1.84 5.97 16.41
CA THR A 8 1.01 4.83 16.05
C THR A 8 1.41 4.35 14.67
N LEU A 9 1.82 3.11 14.57
CA LEU A 9 2.16 2.45 13.32
C LEU A 9 1.05 1.49 12.94
N VAL A 10 0.47 1.68 11.76
CA VAL A 10 -0.61 0.83 11.26
C VAL A 10 -0.19 0.25 9.91
N LYS A 11 -0.36 -1.05 9.76
CA LYS A 11 -0.09 -1.74 8.50
C LYS A 11 -1.38 -2.30 7.92
N ILE A 12 -1.60 -2.09 6.63
CA ILE A 12 -2.71 -2.72 5.90
C ILE A 12 -2.17 -3.67 4.84
N GLY A 13 -2.86 -4.78 4.68
CA GLY A 13 -2.54 -5.80 3.67
C GLY A 13 -3.31 -5.62 2.37
N GLY A 14 -3.06 -6.53 1.43
CA GLY A 14 -3.65 -6.49 0.11
C GLY A 14 -5.16 -6.60 0.08
N ASN A 15 -5.76 -7.32 1.03
CA ASN A 15 -7.21 -7.45 1.08
C ASN A 15 -7.91 -6.10 1.27
N ILE A 16 -7.33 -5.21 2.06
CA ILE A 16 -7.86 -3.86 2.24
C ILE A 16 -7.57 -3.00 1.01
N ILE A 17 -6.36 -3.08 0.48
CA ILE A 17 -5.96 -2.31 -0.72
C ILE A 17 -6.85 -2.67 -1.92
N ASP A 18 -7.17 -3.94 -2.09
CA ASP A 18 -7.93 -4.43 -3.25
C ASP A 18 -9.43 -4.18 -3.15
N ASN A 19 -9.91 -3.74 -1.99
CA ASN A 19 -11.34 -3.49 -1.75
C ASN A 19 -11.58 -1.99 -1.48
N PRO A 20 -12.11 -1.24 -2.48
CA PRO A 20 -12.28 0.22 -2.33
C PRO A 20 -13.14 0.64 -1.14
N SER A 21 -14.22 -0.10 -0.83
CA SER A 21 -15.08 0.26 0.31
C SER A 21 -14.39 0.00 1.64
N GLU A 22 -13.69 -1.13 1.78
CA GLU A 22 -12.91 -1.43 2.99
C GLU A 22 -11.78 -0.42 3.17
N LEU A 23 -11.11 -0.06 2.09
CA LEU A 23 -10.04 0.95 2.13
C LEU A 23 -10.59 2.31 2.59
N SER A 24 -11.73 2.72 2.06
CA SER A 24 -12.35 4.00 2.45
C SER A 24 -12.72 4.03 3.93
N LEU A 25 -13.32 2.96 4.44
CA LEU A 25 -13.64 2.85 5.86
C LEU A 25 -12.39 2.89 6.72
N PHE A 26 -11.36 2.15 6.33
CA PHE A 26 -10.09 2.12 7.06
C PHE A 26 -9.44 3.50 7.08
N LEU A 27 -9.39 4.20 5.95
CA LEU A 27 -8.76 5.52 5.88
C LEU A 27 -9.51 6.56 6.71
N CYS A 28 -10.82 6.45 6.79
CA CYS A 28 -11.62 7.28 7.69
C CYS A 28 -11.22 7.03 9.15
N ASP A 29 -11.14 5.76 9.56
CA ASP A 29 -10.72 5.41 10.91
C ASP A 29 -9.29 5.84 11.20
N PHE A 30 -8.38 5.65 10.24
CA PHE A 30 -6.98 6.07 10.37
C PHE A 30 -6.87 7.58 10.55
N SER A 31 -7.66 8.36 9.81
CA SER A 31 -7.63 9.82 9.92
C SER A 31 -8.06 10.32 11.29
N ASN A 32 -8.86 9.53 12.01
CA ASN A 32 -9.35 9.87 13.35
C ASN A 32 -8.39 9.48 14.48
N ILE A 33 -7.30 8.78 14.17
CA ILE A 33 -6.26 8.48 15.17
C ILE A 33 -5.57 9.79 15.54
N GLU A 34 -5.52 10.10 16.83
CA GLU A 34 -4.84 11.29 17.32
C GLU A 34 -3.32 11.07 17.42
N GLY A 35 -2.57 12.16 17.27
CA GLY A 35 -1.11 12.16 17.41
C GLY A 35 -0.40 11.75 16.14
N TYR A 36 0.88 11.43 16.29
CA TYR A 36 1.70 11.00 15.16
C TYR A 36 1.34 9.58 14.75
N LYS A 37 1.20 9.39 13.46
CA LYS A 37 0.82 8.09 12.91
C LYS A 37 1.49 7.85 11.57
N ILE A 38 1.81 6.59 11.31
CA ILE A 38 2.44 6.15 10.07
C ILE A 38 1.61 5.00 9.52
N LEU A 39 1.25 5.09 8.25
CA LEU A 39 0.56 4.02 7.54
C LEU A 39 1.55 3.30 6.63
N VAL A 40 1.64 1.99 6.81
CA VAL A 40 2.47 1.11 5.97
C VAL A 40 1.53 0.26 5.12
N HIS A 41 1.79 0.19 3.83
CA HIS A 41 0.95 -0.56 2.91
C HIS A 41 1.77 -1.25 1.83
N GLY A 42 1.19 -2.29 1.24
CA GLY A 42 1.70 -2.89 0.02
C GLY A 42 0.88 -2.43 -1.18
N GLY A 43 0.68 -3.31 -2.14
CA GLY A 43 -0.05 -2.99 -3.37
C GLY A 43 -1.13 -4.00 -3.74
N GLY A 44 -1.37 -4.99 -2.90
CA GLY A 44 -2.35 -6.01 -3.21
C GLY A 44 -2.01 -6.75 -4.50
N LYS A 45 -3.01 -6.90 -5.36
CA LYS A 45 -2.85 -7.59 -6.64
C LYS A 45 -2.51 -6.66 -7.81
N SER A 46 -2.39 -5.37 -7.57
CA SER A 46 -2.20 -4.38 -8.64
C SER A 46 -0.91 -4.58 -9.44
N ALA A 47 0.19 -4.90 -8.76
CA ALA A 47 1.46 -5.14 -9.45
C ALA A 47 1.40 -6.39 -10.32
N THR A 48 0.75 -7.45 -9.85
CA THR A 48 0.55 -8.68 -10.64
C THR A 48 -0.30 -8.39 -11.88
N LYS A 49 -1.40 -7.67 -11.72
CA LYS A 49 -2.27 -7.29 -12.85
C LYS A 49 -1.54 -6.43 -13.88
N MET A 50 -0.75 -5.47 -13.43
CA MET A 50 0.03 -4.63 -14.33
C MET A 50 1.08 -5.47 -15.07
N ALA A 51 1.80 -6.34 -14.36
CA ALA A 51 2.80 -7.22 -14.98
C ALA A 51 2.16 -8.10 -16.05
N GLU A 52 1.02 -8.71 -15.77
CA GLU A 52 0.29 -9.53 -16.73
C GLU A 52 -0.12 -8.71 -17.95
N SER A 53 -0.59 -7.48 -17.77
CA SER A 53 -1.04 -6.61 -18.86
C SER A 53 0.10 -6.23 -19.82
N ILE A 54 1.34 -6.22 -19.37
CA ILE A 54 2.51 -5.91 -20.20
C ILE A 54 3.30 -7.16 -20.60
N GLY A 55 2.73 -8.36 -20.35
CA GLY A 55 3.33 -9.62 -20.79
C GLY A 55 4.41 -10.21 -19.89
N LEU A 56 4.54 -9.71 -18.66
CA LEU A 56 5.42 -10.29 -17.67
C LEU A 56 4.67 -11.35 -16.88
N VAL A 57 5.37 -12.46 -16.57
CA VAL A 57 4.80 -13.54 -15.75
C VAL A 57 5.35 -13.42 -14.34
N PRO A 58 4.54 -13.01 -13.35
CA PRO A 58 4.99 -12.97 -11.95
C PRO A 58 5.32 -14.38 -11.47
N GLN A 59 6.48 -14.55 -10.83
CA GLN A 59 6.87 -15.81 -10.24
C GLN A 59 6.58 -15.77 -8.74
N MET A 60 5.89 -16.81 -8.27
CA MET A 60 5.58 -16.97 -6.85
C MET A 60 6.39 -18.16 -6.32
N ILE A 61 7.11 -17.94 -5.23
CA ILE A 61 7.89 -18.97 -4.54
C ILE A 61 7.37 -19.03 -3.10
N GLU A 62 6.81 -20.15 -2.71
CA GLU A 62 6.24 -20.36 -1.37
C GLU A 62 5.28 -19.23 -0.95
N GLY A 63 4.38 -18.82 -1.88
CA GLY A 63 3.43 -17.77 -1.64
C GLY A 63 4.00 -16.34 -1.68
N ARG A 64 5.28 -16.20 -1.97
CA ARG A 64 5.94 -14.90 -2.07
C ARG A 64 6.29 -14.60 -3.53
N ARG A 65 6.14 -13.33 -3.90
CA ARG A 65 6.53 -12.88 -5.24
C ARG A 65 8.05 -12.83 -5.35
N SER A 66 8.60 -13.52 -6.36
CA SER A 66 9.99 -13.35 -6.73
C SER A 66 10.11 -12.10 -7.61
N THR A 67 10.98 -11.19 -7.22
CA THR A 67 11.07 -9.87 -7.87
C THR A 67 12.39 -9.76 -8.65
N ASP A 68 12.32 -9.90 -9.98
CA ASP A 68 13.43 -9.57 -10.86
C ASP A 68 13.45 -8.06 -11.17
N ALA A 69 14.42 -7.62 -12.00
CA ALA A 69 14.59 -6.19 -12.29
C ALA A 69 13.36 -5.56 -12.96
N LYS A 70 12.71 -6.27 -13.88
CA LYS A 70 11.51 -5.77 -14.55
C LYS A 70 10.31 -5.75 -13.60
N MET A 71 10.16 -6.79 -12.79
CA MET A 71 9.10 -6.85 -11.80
C MET A 71 9.29 -5.79 -10.72
N LEU A 72 10.54 -5.49 -10.34
CA LEU A 72 10.83 -4.41 -9.41
C LEU A 72 10.35 -3.05 -9.95
N GLN A 73 10.55 -2.77 -11.22
CA GLN A 73 10.03 -1.55 -11.83
C GLN A 73 8.52 -1.48 -11.74
N VAL A 74 7.81 -2.57 -12.01
CA VAL A 74 6.36 -2.64 -11.88
C VAL A 74 5.92 -2.37 -10.44
N VAL A 75 6.58 -3.00 -9.48
CA VAL A 75 6.28 -2.81 -8.05
C VAL A 75 6.47 -1.36 -7.65
N VAL A 76 7.56 -0.73 -8.06
CA VAL A 76 7.83 0.69 -7.75
C VAL A 76 6.74 1.59 -8.36
N ILE A 77 6.37 1.36 -9.61
CA ILE A 77 5.34 2.15 -10.28
C ILE A 77 4.00 2.01 -9.56
N MET A 78 3.59 0.80 -9.25
CA MET A 78 2.27 0.55 -8.66
C MET A 78 2.21 0.93 -7.19
N TYR A 79 3.20 0.54 -6.39
CA TYR A 79 3.15 0.74 -4.94
C TYR A 79 3.45 2.19 -4.56
N THR A 80 4.55 2.76 -5.05
CA THR A 80 4.94 4.12 -4.69
C THR A 80 4.30 5.17 -5.60
N GLY A 81 4.07 4.82 -6.85
CA GLY A 81 3.47 5.73 -7.82
C GLY A 81 1.96 5.83 -7.66
N LEU A 82 1.24 4.75 -7.98
CA LEU A 82 -0.22 4.80 -8.03
C LEU A 82 -0.86 4.65 -6.65
N ILE A 83 -0.61 3.55 -5.96
CA ILE A 83 -1.35 3.21 -4.74
C ILE A 83 -1.05 4.19 -3.63
N ASN A 84 0.21 4.48 -3.38
CA ASN A 84 0.58 5.44 -2.34
C ASN A 84 -0.07 6.81 -2.59
N LYS A 85 -0.03 7.30 -3.82
CA LYS A 85 -0.59 8.60 -4.17
C LYS A 85 -2.12 8.61 -4.06
N GLU A 86 -2.78 7.53 -4.41
CA GLU A 86 -4.22 7.41 -4.21
C GLU A 86 -4.59 7.45 -2.72
N ILE A 87 -3.85 6.72 -1.89
CA ILE A 87 -4.07 6.72 -0.43
C ILE A 87 -3.86 8.13 0.14
N VAL A 88 -2.76 8.79 -0.23
CA VAL A 88 -2.48 10.16 0.23
C VAL A 88 -3.61 11.10 -0.17
N ALA A 89 -4.06 11.04 -1.43
CA ALA A 89 -5.15 11.88 -1.92
C ALA A 89 -6.45 11.65 -1.14
N LYS A 90 -6.78 10.38 -0.86
CA LYS A 90 -7.97 10.05 -0.07
C LYS A 90 -7.87 10.51 1.37
N LEU A 91 -6.69 10.40 1.99
CA LEU A 91 -6.47 10.89 3.34
C LEU A 91 -6.60 12.41 3.43
N GLN A 92 -6.16 13.13 2.41
CA GLN A 92 -6.25 14.59 2.40
C GLN A 92 -7.69 15.11 2.33
N ARG A 93 -8.66 14.26 2.00
CA ARG A 93 -10.08 14.61 2.04
C ARG A 93 -10.65 14.60 3.46
N HIS A 94 -9.98 14.00 4.38
CA HIS A 94 -10.36 13.95 5.78
C HIS A 94 -9.53 14.97 6.57
#